data_9d685bcd29746f50372aa009a70110e2
#
_entry.id   9d685bcd29746f50372aa009a70110e2
#
_cell.length_a   1.000
_cell.length_b   1.000
_cell.length_c   1.000
_cell.angle_alpha   90.00
_cell.angle_beta   90.00
_cell.angle_gamma   90.00
#
_symmetry.space_group_name_H-M   'P 1'
#
loop_
_entity.id
_entity.type
_entity.pdbx_description
1 polymer ?
#
loop_
_entity_poly.entity_id
_entity_poly.type
_entity_poly.pdbx_seq_one_letter_code
_entity_poly.pdbx_strand_id
1 'polypeptide(L)'
;LVRTKERSLTNISEIPFFYKDMKDFVNRIVYYESSRGCPFRCGYCLSSIDKRVRLRDLALVKEELQFFLDQKVPQVKFIDRTFNCNHQHAMEIWKYIQEHDNGITNFHFEISADLLNGEELALLAKMRPGLVQLEIGVQSTNLQTLEAVRRHTNLDKLRHAVVRIHSEYNIHVHLDLIAGLPYEDMGSFIRSFNDVYSMRPQQLQLGFLKVLKGSYLEEMAQTYGIVYQNCPPYEVLYTKWLSYGDIIRLKRVEEMVELYYNSNQFTHLIPVLQSRFENPFAMYDKLADFYHEKGYFVHTPARAYRYQVLLEFAQQEDPDGMELYRELAVYDLYLRENAKSRPAFALDEKPYHDQIVEFYQEEEKNRTYLPGYEEYHAKQLQRMTHLEVFSWPVQKKAWELISMLKRGEDPETKTAILFDYQNRDRLTDNARTAVVELPTAADAKPTAGQATAADAEAVATTGKGAAD
;
A
#
# COMPACT_ATOMS: atom_id res chain seq x y z
N LEU A 1 -37.64 15.14 28.38
CA LEU A 1 -36.27 14.64 28.45
C LEU A 1 -35.87 14.52 29.93
N VAL A 2 -35.57 13.32 30.41
CA VAL A 2 -35.03 13.08 31.76
C VAL A 2 -33.51 13.16 31.66
N ARG A 3 -32.88 14.11 32.34
CA ARG A 3 -31.43 14.21 32.46
C ARG A 3 -31.00 13.57 33.78
N THR A 4 -30.30 12.47 33.72
CA THR A 4 -29.74 11.80 34.89
C THR A 4 -28.52 12.55 35.43
N LYS A 5 -28.11 12.27 36.65
CA LYS A 5 -26.86 12.78 37.22
C LYS A 5 -25.68 12.19 36.44
N GLU A 6 -24.61 12.98 36.34
CA GLU A 6 -23.34 12.54 35.75
C GLU A 6 -22.78 11.35 36.56
N ARG A 7 -22.44 10.27 35.87
CA ARG A 7 -21.85 9.08 36.49
C ARG A 7 -20.37 9.33 36.76
N SER A 8 -19.83 8.74 37.83
CA SER A 8 -18.39 8.68 38.05
C SER A 8 -17.70 7.94 36.88
N LEU A 9 -16.45 8.34 36.59
CA LEU A 9 -15.68 7.67 35.55
C LEU A 9 -15.45 6.21 35.92
N THR A 10 -15.74 5.34 34.95
CA THR A 10 -15.50 3.90 35.08
C THR A 10 -13.99 3.62 35.03
N ASN A 11 -13.51 2.81 35.96
CA ASN A 11 -12.18 2.19 35.84
C ASN A 11 -12.21 1.19 34.69
N ILE A 12 -11.42 1.41 33.67
CA ILE A 12 -11.44 0.56 32.46
C ILE A 12 -10.90 -0.86 32.71
N SER A 13 -10.17 -1.07 33.80
CA SER A 13 -9.72 -2.40 34.23
C SER A 13 -10.88 -3.27 34.77
N GLU A 14 -12.02 -2.65 35.16
CA GLU A 14 -13.23 -3.36 35.60
C GLU A 14 -14.11 -3.80 34.42
N ILE A 15 -13.83 -3.33 33.20
CA ILE A 15 -14.57 -3.73 32.00
C ILE A 15 -14.16 -5.16 31.63
N PRO A 16 -15.10 -6.10 31.57
CA PRO A 16 -14.77 -7.49 31.26
C PRO A 16 -14.26 -7.63 29.83
N PHE A 17 -13.33 -8.56 29.63
CA PHE A 17 -12.86 -8.95 28.31
C PHE A 17 -13.95 -9.78 27.62
N PHE A 18 -14.38 -9.35 26.44
CA PHE A 18 -15.54 -9.94 25.75
C PHE A 18 -15.21 -11.11 24.83
N TYR A 19 -13.96 -11.19 24.36
CA TYR A 19 -13.55 -12.20 23.40
C TYR A 19 -13.32 -13.53 24.12
N LYS A 20 -14.31 -14.42 24.09
CA LYS A 20 -14.20 -15.77 24.67
C LYS A 20 -13.97 -16.85 23.62
N ASP A 21 -14.47 -16.61 22.40
CA ASP A 21 -14.39 -17.49 21.25
C ASP A 21 -14.21 -16.61 20.00
N MET A 22 -13.29 -16.98 19.12
CA MET A 22 -12.96 -16.21 17.91
C MET A 22 -13.71 -16.68 16.66
N LYS A 23 -14.62 -17.68 16.77
CA LYS A 23 -15.36 -18.26 15.63
C LYS A 23 -16.16 -17.21 14.85
N ASP A 24 -16.79 -16.28 15.56
CA ASP A 24 -17.60 -15.22 14.95
C ASP A 24 -16.75 -14.07 14.35
N PHE A 25 -15.43 -14.09 14.58
CA PHE A 25 -14.49 -13.05 14.17
C PHE A 25 -13.52 -13.51 13.07
N VAL A 26 -13.74 -14.67 12.46
CA VAL A 26 -12.91 -15.18 11.35
C VAL A 26 -12.92 -14.16 10.22
N ASN A 27 -11.73 -13.75 9.74
CA ASN A 27 -11.53 -12.72 8.70
C ASN A 27 -12.09 -11.33 9.05
N ARG A 28 -12.20 -11.02 10.34
CA ARG A 28 -12.59 -9.69 10.82
C ARG A 28 -11.48 -9.03 11.60
N ILE A 29 -11.42 -7.70 11.52
CA ILE A 29 -10.58 -6.89 12.40
C ILE A 29 -11.17 -6.97 13.81
N VAL A 30 -10.32 -7.26 14.79
CA VAL A 30 -10.69 -7.28 16.21
C VAL A 30 -10.27 -5.95 16.83
N TYR A 31 -11.18 -5.32 17.58
CA TYR A 31 -10.92 -4.05 18.23
C TYR A 31 -10.57 -4.25 19.70
N TYR A 32 -9.54 -3.57 20.18
CA TYR A 32 -9.06 -3.64 21.54
C TYR A 32 -8.81 -2.25 22.13
N GLU A 33 -9.08 -2.06 23.42
CA GLU A 33 -8.87 -0.78 24.12
C GLU A 33 -7.99 -1.00 25.34
N SER A 34 -6.77 -0.45 25.33
CA SER A 34 -5.85 -0.47 26.48
C SER A 34 -5.87 0.85 27.25
N SER A 35 -6.36 1.92 26.64
CA SER A 35 -6.52 3.22 27.27
C SER A 35 -7.74 3.96 26.76
N ARG A 36 -8.34 4.79 27.60
CA ARG A 36 -9.47 5.65 27.25
C ARG A 36 -9.24 7.10 27.65
N GLY A 37 -9.59 8.01 26.72
CA GLY A 37 -9.34 9.44 26.82
C GLY A 37 -8.13 9.87 25.99
N CYS A 38 -7.93 11.19 25.85
CA CYS A 38 -6.84 11.77 25.10
C CYS A 38 -6.33 13.04 25.80
N PRO A 39 -5.02 13.24 26.00
CA PRO A 39 -4.51 14.43 26.67
C PRO A 39 -4.56 15.67 25.80
N PHE A 40 -4.73 15.51 24.47
CA PHE A 40 -4.75 16.59 23.49
C PHE A 40 -6.11 17.28 23.39
N ARG A 41 -6.13 18.47 22.74
CA ARG A 41 -7.30 19.34 22.66
C ARG A 41 -7.69 19.65 21.23
N CYS A 42 -7.44 18.74 20.28
CA CYS A 42 -7.74 18.97 18.88
C CYS A 42 -9.20 19.36 18.67
N GLY A 43 -9.43 20.52 18.05
CA GLY A 43 -10.73 21.17 17.96
C GLY A 43 -11.77 20.44 17.13
N TYR A 44 -11.36 19.56 16.25
CA TYR A 44 -12.23 18.70 15.43
C TYR A 44 -12.59 17.37 16.11
N CYS A 45 -11.94 17.02 17.23
CA CYS A 45 -12.04 15.68 17.84
C CYS A 45 -12.87 15.68 19.12
N LEU A 46 -13.84 14.77 19.23
CA LEU A 46 -14.64 14.59 20.45
C LEU A 46 -13.84 14.00 21.60
N SER A 47 -12.76 13.29 21.36
CA SER A 47 -11.89 12.75 22.41
C SER A 47 -11.19 13.85 23.21
N SER A 48 -11.14 15.08 22.69
CA SER A 48 -10.63 16.27 23.40
C SER A 48 -11.51 16.72 24.56
N ILE A 49 -12.74 16.21 24.67
CA ILE A 49 -13.70 16.55 25.75
C ILE A 49 -13.27 15.88 27.05
N ASP A 50 -12.94 14.57 27.01
CA ASP A 50 -12.40 13.84 28.17
C ASP A 50 -10.87 13.82 28.14
N LYS A 51 -10.27 14.74 28.89
CA LYS A 51 -8.79 14.94 28.92
C LYS A 51 -8.07 13.97 29.85
N ARG A 52 -8.78 13.12 30.56
CA ARG A 52 -8.21 12.16 31.53
C ARG A 52 -7.95 10.85 30.83
N VAL A 53 -6.68 10.55 30.62
CA VAL A 53 -6.26 9.25 30.13
C VAL A 53 -6.36 8.23 31.28
N ARG A 54 -7.12 7.18 31.06
CA ARG A 54 -7.27 6.03 31.96
C ARG A 54 -6.64 4.84 31.31
N LEU A 55 -5.70 4.22 31.98
CA LEU A 55 -4.98 3.04 31.50
C LEU A 55 -5.60 1.78 32.07
N ARG A 56 -5.72 0.74 31.25
CA ARG A 56 -6.04 -0.60 31.70
C ARG A 56 -4.82 -1.20 32.39
N ASP A 57 -5.04 -1.99 33.43
CA ASP A 57 -3.97 -2.69 34.13
C ASP A 57 -3.12 -3.52 33.15
N LEU A 58 -1.79 -3.36 33.22
CA LEU A 58 -0.86 -4.01 32.28
C LEU A 58 -0.86 -5.53 32.37
N ALA A 59 -1.14 -6.11 33.54
CA ALA A 59 -1.24 -7.56 33.68
C ALA A 59 -2.44 -8.10 32.91
N LEU A 60 -3.62 -7.40 33.02
CA LEU A 60 -4.80 -7.75 32.22
C LEU A 60 -4.54 -7.56 30.72
N VAL A 61 -3.91 -6.44 30.33
CA VAL A 61 -3.59 -6.20 28.91
C VAL A 61 -2.73 -7.33 28.34
N LYS A 62 -1.69 -7.75 29.06
CA LYS A 62 -0.80 -8.83 28.62
C LYS A 62 -1.52 -10.17 28.50
N GLU A 63 -2.40 -10.50 29.45
CA GLU A 63 -3.23 -11.71 29.41
C GLU A 63 -4.17 -11.71 28.17
N GLU A 64 -4.83 -10.57 27.93
CA GLU A 64 -5.76 -10.41 26.81
C GLU A 64 -5.05 -10.41 25.43
N LEU A 65 -3.86 -9.82 25.36
CA LEU A 65 -3.02 -9.91 24.15
C LEU A 65 -2.53 -11.33 23.88
N GLN A 66 -2.16 -12.08 24.95
CA GLN A 66 -1.79 -13.48 24.81
C GLN A 66 -2.94 -14.31 24.24
N PHE A 67 -4.18 -14.05 24.67
CA PHE A 67 -5.34 -14.70 24.09
C PHE A 67 -5.42 -14.48 22.57
N PHE A 68 -5.24 -13.23 22.07
CA PHE A 68 -5.29 -12.97 20.63
C PHE A 68 -4.14 -13.65 19.89
N LEU A 69 -2.94 -13.69 20.49
CA LEU A 69 -1.77 -14.37 19.91
C LEU A 69 -1.99 -15.89 19.84
N ASP A 70 -2.54 -16.51 20.88
CA ASP A 70 -2.84 -17.95 20.95
C ASP A 70 -3.91 -18.34 19.94
N GLN A 71 -4.92 -17.48 19.74
CA GLN A 71 -5.98 -17.66 18.74
C GLN A 71 -5.54 -17.30 17.33
N LYS A 72 -4.30 -16.84 17.13
CA LYS A 72 -3.75 -16.45 15.83
C LYS A 72 -4.62 -15.42 15.09
N VAL A 73 -5.15 -14.45 15.84
CA VAL A 73 -5.99 -13.39 15.27
C VAL A 73 -5.19 -12.63 14.21
N PRO A 74 -5.68 -12.52 12.96
CA PRO A 74 -4.90 -11.88 11.90
C PRO A 74 -4.58 -10.41 12.17
N GLN A 75 -5.56 -9.65 12.71
CA GLN A 75 -5.36 -8.23 13.00
C GLN A 75 -6.12 -7.79 14.26
N VAL A 76 -5.41 -7.12 15.17
CA VAL A 76 -5.96 -6.45 16.36
C VAL A 76 -5.74 -4.95 16.20
N LYS A 77 -6.83 -4.17 16.07
CA LYS A 77 -6.76 -2.70 16.02
C LYS A 77 -7.04 -2.12 17.41
N PHE A 78 -6.03 -1.42 17.94
CA PHE A 78 -6.22 -0.62 19.16
C PHE A 78 -7.06 0.61 18.84
N ILE A 79 -8.06 0.87 19.68
CA ILE A 79 -8.95 2.04 19.57
C ILE A 79 -8.56 3.16 20.55
N ASP A 80 -7.39 3.05 21.14
CA ASP A 80 -6.73 4.08 21.94
C ASP A 80 -6.48 5.32 21.08
N ARG A 81 -6.90 6.51 21.54
CA ARG A 81 -6.88 7.74 20.72
C ARG A 81 -5.51 8.33 20.46
N THR A 82 -4.55 8.07 21.32
CA THR A 82 -3.12 8.34 21.14
C THR A 82 -2.40 7.35 22.01
N PHE A 83 -2.15 6.18 21.45
CA PHE A 83 -1.62 5.02 22.18
C PHE A 83 -0.34 5.34 22.95
N ASN A 84 0.58 6.08 22.31
CA ASN A 84 1.88 6.41 22.89
C ASN A 84 1.90 7.70 23.74
N CYS A 85 0.74 8.19 24.19
CA CYS A 85 0.70 9.35 25.09
C CYS A 85 1.24 9.03 26.51
N ASN A 86 1.35 7.74 26.88
CA ASN A 86 2.06 7.26 28.05
C ASN A 86 3.17 6.29 27.57
N HIS A 87 4.42 6.77 27.60
CA HIS A 87 5.57 6.02 27.08
C HIS A 87 5.77 4.67 27.79
N GLN A 88 5.63 4.62 29.13
CA GLN A 88 5.81 3.38 29.86
C GLN A 88 4.77 2.33 29.46
N HIS A 89 3.50 2.72 29.37
CA HIS A 89 2.40 1.82 28.95
C HIS A 89 2.62 1.30 27.53
N ALA A 90 2.97 2.18 26.59
CA ALA A 90 3.26 1.82 25.21
C ALA A 90 4.45 0.86 25.09
N MET A 91 5.56 1.17 25.76
CA MET A 91 6.78 0.35 25.76
C MET A 91 6.52 -1.05 26.31
N GLU A 92 5.76 -1.18 27.40
CA GLU A 92 5.45 -2.48 28.00
C GLU A 92 4.58 -3.35 27.09
N ILE A 93 3.63 -2.74 26.37
CA ILE A 93 2.79 -3.45 25.40
C ILE A 93 3.61 -3.84 24.16
N TRP A 94 4.39 -2.91 23.59
CA TRP A 94 5.21 -3.19 22.41
C TRP A 94 6.29 -4.26 22.69
N LYS A 95 6.93 -4.24 23.86
CA LYS A 95 7.87 -5.31 24.27
C LYS A 95 7.16 -6.65 24.35
N TYR A 96 5.97 -6.68 24.97
CA TYR A 96 5.21 -7.92 25.14
C TYR A 96 4.85 -8.55 23.79
N ILE A 97 4.30 -7.77 22.85
CA ILE A 97 3.93 -8.31 21.53
C ILE A 97 5.15 -8.72 20.69
N GLN A 98 6.30 -8.07 20.87
CA GLN A 98 7.55 -8.46 20.22
C GLN A 98 8.08 -9.79 20.77
N GLU A 99 8.09 -9.95 22.09
CA GLU A 99 8.59 -11.14 22.77
C GLU A 99 7.72 -12.38 22.55
N HIS A 100 6.41 -12.18 22.31
CA HIS A 100 5.43 -13.26 22.14
C HIS A 100 4.91 -13.35 20.70
N ASP A 101 5.60 -12.75 19.73
CA ASP A 101 5.17 -12.75 18.32
C ASP A 101 4.96 -14.16 17.78
N ASN A 102 3.74 -14.43 17.32
CA ASN A 102 3.33 -15.72 16.75
C ASN A 102 3.60 -15.80 15.21
N GLY A 103 4.21 -14.78 14.62
CA GLY A 103 4.48 -14.70 13.17
C GLY A 103 3.28 -14.41 12.29
N ILE A 104 2.07 -14.23 12.85
CA ILE A 104 0.80 -14.04 12.12
C ILE A 104 0.14 -12.72 12.48
N THR A 105 -0.11 -12.47 13.77
CA THR A 105 -0.92 -11.34 14.25
C THR A 105 -0.26 -10.00 13.90
N ASN A 106 -1.06 -9.09 13.37
CA ASN A 106 -0.73 -7.67 13.18
C ASN A 106 -1.43 -6.83 14.24
N PHE A 107 -0.73 -5.86 14.81
CA PHE A 107 -1.26 -4.90 15.78
C PHE A 107 -1.24 -3.49 15.20
N HIS A 108 -2.41 -2.87 15.13
CA HIS A 108 -2.59 -1.53 14.57
C HIS A 108 -2.81 -0.51 15.68
N PHE A 109 -2.01 0.57 15.69
CA PHE A 109 -2.04 1.62 16.71
C PHE A 109 -2.21 3.00 16.10
N GLU A 110 -3.08 3.84 16.70
CA GLU A 110 -3.12 5.28 16.44
C GLU A 110 -2.13 5.99 17.37
N ILE A 111 -1.12 6.67 16.82
CA ILE A 111 -0.05 7.30 17.58
C ILE A 111 0.16 8.77 17.21
N SER A 112 0.88 9.50 18.07
CA SER A 112 1.50 10.79 17.73
C SER A 112 3.00 10.59 17.53
N ALA A 113 3.46 10.67 16.29
CA ALA A 113 4.85 10.30 15.96
C ALA A 113 5.88 11.28 16.54
N ASP A 114 5.51 12.53 16.79
CA ASP A 114 6.36 13.53 17.43
C ASP A 114 6.62 13.28 18.94
N LEU A 115 5.87 12.36 19.54
CA LEU A 115 6.09 11.88 20.90
C LEU A 115 7.10 10.72 20.98
N LEU A 116 7.37 10.03 19.87
CA LEU A 116 8.28 8.90 19.86
C LEU A 116 9.70 9.33 20.28
N ASN A 117 10.26 8.60 21.23
CA ASN A 117 11.62 8.78 21.69
C ASN A 117 12.57 7.72 21.07
N GLY A 118 13.88 7.85 21.36
CA GLY A 118 14.89 6.96 20.80
C GLY A 118 14.75 5.49 21.20
N GLU A 119 14.24 5.21 22.43
CA GLU A 119 14.05 3.84 22.92
C GLU A 119 12.86 3.19 22.21
N GLU A 120 11.75 3.92 22.03
CA GLU A 120 10.58 3.45 21.29
C GLU A 120 10.92 3.17 19.83
N LEU A 121 11.64 4.08 19.16
CA LEU A 121 12.10 3.88 17.79
C LEU A 121 13.05 2.68 17.67
N ALA A 122 13.95 2.47 18.62
CA ALA A 122 14.86 1.34 18.63
C ALA A 122 14.13 0.00 18.87
N LEU A 123 13.05 -0.01 19.65
CA LEU A 123 12.21 -1.18 19.85
C LEU A 123 11.41 -1.51 18.57
N LEU A 124 10.76 -0.50 17.99
CA LEU A 124 10.00 -0.64 16.75
C LEU A 124 10.85 -1.15 15.59
N ALA A 125 12.12 -0.70 15.49
CA ALA A 125 13.06 -1.16 14.46
C ALA A 125 13.40 -2.67 14.53
N LYS A 126 13.22 -3.31 15.69
CA LYS A 126 13.50 -4.74 15.90
C LYS A 126 12.30 -5.64 15.66
N MET A 127 11.14 -5.09 15.41
CA MET A 127 9.91 -5.85 15.20
C MET A 127 9.91 -6.57 13.85
N ARG A 128 9.27 -7.73 13.80
CA ARG A 128 9.06 -8.47 12.55
C ARG A 128 8.30 -7.60 11.53
N PRO A 129 8.66 -7.64 10.24
CA PRO A 129 7.86 -7.00 9.20
C PRO A 129 6.39 -7.43 9.25
N GLY A 130 5.48 -6.45 9.31
CA GLY A 130 4.05 -6.65 9.42
C GLY A 130 3.52 -7.00 10.81
N LEU A 131 4.35 -6.99 11.88
CA LEU A 131 3.85 -7.14 13.25
C LEU A 131 3.07 -5.90 13.70
N VAL A 132 3.54 -4.71 13.32
CA VAL A 132 2.94 -3.43 13.73
C VAL A 132 2.55 -2.60 12.52
N GLN A 133 1.41 -1.94 12.62
CA GLN A 133 0.95 -0.87 11.76
C GLN A 133 0.72 0.39 12.59
N LEU A 134 1.18 1.53 12.12
CA LEU A 134 1.05 2.82 12.79
C LEU A 134 0.22 3.78 11.94
N GLU A 135 -0.89 4.27 12.50
CA GLU A 135 -1.72 5.33 11.96
C GLU A 135 -1.33 6.64 12.65
N ILE A 136 -0.90 7.63 11.86
CA ILE A 136 -0.29 8.87 12.33
C ILE A 136 -1.03 10.05 11.71
N GLY A 137 -1.83 10.73 12.52
CA GLY A 137 -2.50 11.94 12.06
C GLY A 137 -1.51 13.10 11.92
N VAL A 138 -1.23 13.55 10.70
CA VAL A 138 -0.54 14.83 10.41
C VAL A 138 -1.55 15.97 10.38
N GLN A 139 -2.64 15.75 9.67
CA GLN A 139 -3.81 16.58 9.45
C GLN A 139 -3.54 17.78 8.51
N SER A 140 -2.48 18.53 8.73
CA SER A 140 -1.99 19.64 7.92
C SER A 140 -0.51 19.92 8.25
N THR A 141 0.25 20.50 7.33
CA THR A 141 1.58 21.05 7.61
C THR A 141 1.57 22.58 7.74
N ASN A 142 0.40 23.21 7.63
CA ASN A 142 0.21 24.63 7.84
C ASN A 142 0.12 24.95 9.35
N LEU A 143 1.11 25.67 9.87
CA LEU A 143 1.19 26.00 11.30
C LEU A 143 0.01 26.84 11.79
N GLN A 144 -0.51 27.76 10.96
CA GLN A 144 -1.69 28.56 11.31
C GLN A 144 -2.95 27.70 11.40
N THR A 145 -3.10 26.72 10.53
CA THR A 145 -4.16 25.74 10.56
C THR A 145 -4.08 24.89 11.84
N LEU A 146 -2.89 24.37 12.15
CA LEU A 146 -2.68 23.54 13.35
C LEU A 146 -3.00 24.34 14.63
N GLU A 147 -2.58 25.58 14.72
CA GLU A 147 -2.91 26.48 15.84
C GLU A 147 -4.43 26.70 15.96
N ALA A 148 -5.10 27.04 14.84
CA ALA A 148 -6.53 27.30 14.81
C ALA A 148 -7.37 26.10 15.27
N VAL A 149 -6.94 24.88 14.93
CA VAL A 149 -7.59 23.65 15.38
C VAL A 149 -7.04 23.12 16.72
N ARG A 150 -6.23 23.90 17.44
CA ARG A 150 -5.65 23.55 18.75
C ARG A 150 -4.86 22.24 18.73
N ARG A 151 -4.21 21.93 17.60
CA ARG A 151 -3.35 20.77 17.46
C ARG A 151 -1.89 21.18 17.64
N HIS A 152 -1.27 20.66 18.69
CA HIS A 152 0.15 20.87 18.96
C HIS A 152 0.93 19.66 18.48
N THR A 153 1.59 19.77 17.34
CA THR A 153 2.43 18.75 16.73
C THR A 153 3.75 19.37 16.29
N ASN A 154 4.85 18.73 16.65
CA ASN A 154 6.16 19.12 16.14
C ASN A 154 6.40 18.39 14.81
N LEU A 155 6.23 19.11 13.69
CA LEU A 155 6.34 18.54 12.34
C LEU A 155 7.73 18.00 12.02
N ASP A 156 8.80 18.62 12.54
CA ASP A 156 10.18 18.17 12.30
C ASP A 156 10.43 16.83 13.01
N LYS A 157 10.00 16.71 14.29
CA LYS A 157 10.08 15.44 15.02
C LYS A 157 9.23 14.36 14.38
N LEU A 158 8.01 14.70 13.95
CA LEU A 158 7.13 13.77 13.24
C LEU A 158 7.81 13.25 11.96
N ARG A 159 8.30 14.14 11.11
CA ARG A 159 9.03 13.78 9.89
C ARG A 159 10.23 12.89 10.20
N HIS A 160 11.05 13.25 11.18
CA HIS A 160 12.20 12.46 11.58
C HIS A 160 11.80 11.04 12.03
N ALA A 161 10.76 10.92 12.86
CA ALA A 161 10.28 9.62 13.33
C ALA A 161 9.75 8.76 12.17
N VAL A 162 8.93 9.33 11.27
CA VAL A 162 8.40 8.62 10.10
C VAL A 162 9.51 8.14 9.18
N VAL A 163 10.48 9.00 8.85
CA VAL A 163 11.63 8.64 8.01
C VAL A 163 12.45 7.52 8.67
N ARG A 164 12.66 7.60 9.98
CA ARG A 164 13.39 6.57 10.74
C ARG A 164 12.67 5.22 10.72
N ILE A 165 11.35 5.21 10.97
CA ILE A 165 10.53 3.99 10.90
C ILE A 165 10.55 3.41 9.48
N HIS A 166 10.39 4.26 8.46
CA HIS A 166 10.39 3.82 7.06
C HIS A 166 11.71 3.19 6.63
N SER A 167 12.86 3.66 7.17
CA SER A 167 14.18 3.14 6.82
C SER A 167 14.41 1.68 7.22
N GLU A 168 13.68 1.17 8.21
CA GLU A 168 13.79 -0.22 8.68
C GLU A 168 12.92 -1.20 7.88
N TYR A 169 11.99 -0.69 7.06
CA TYR A 169 11.13 -1.49 6.17
C TYR A 169 10.40 -2.65 6.87
N ASN A 170 9.89 -2.41 8.07
CA ASN A 170 9.24 -3.44 8.88
C ASN A 170 7.85 -3.06 9.41
N ILE A 171 7.49 -1.77 9.38
CA ILE A 171 6.23 -1.24 9.89
C ILE A 171 5.44 -0.58 8.77
N HIS A 172 4.14 -0.89 8.68
CA HIS A 172 3.22 -0.21 7.80
C HIS A 172 2.85 1.15 8.40
N VAL A 173 3.22 2.23 7.72
CA VAL A 173 2.94 3.61 8.14
C VAL A 173 1.78 4.16 7.33
N HIS A 174 0.76 4.65 8.05
CA HIS A 174 -0.40 5.33 7.52
C HIS A 174 -0.37 6.78 7.98
N LEU A 175 -0.39 7.73 7.06
CA LEU A 175 -0.41 9.17 7.35
C LEU A 175 -1.72 9.80 6.91
N ASP A 176 -2.29 10.70 7.75
CA ASP A 176 -3.59 11.32 7.49
C ASP A 176 -3.48 12.81 7.29
N LEU A 177 -4.25 13.32 6.33
CA LEU A 177 -4.55 14.74 6.12
C LEU A 177 -6.06 14.99 6.24
N ILE A 178 -6.45 16.20 6.65
CA ILE A 178 -7.86 16.63 6.71
C ILE A 178 -8.05 17.87 5.85
N ALA A 179 -8.80 17.74 4.76
CA ALA A 179 -9.25 18.87 3.96
C ALA A 179 -10.41 19.63 4.63
N GLY A 180 -10.45 20.95 4.50
CA GLY A 180 -11.51 21.79 5.05
C GLY A 180 -11.23 22.35 6.44
N LEU A 181 -10.00 22.26 6.93
CA LEU A 181 -9.58 22.91 8.16
C LEU A 181 -9.49 24.45 8.00
N PRO A 182 -9.67 25.22 9.09
CA PRO A 182 -9.51 26.67 9.05
C PRO A 182 -8.10 27.10 8.59
N TYR A 183 -8.01 28.20 7.85
CA TYR A 183 -6.78 28.80 7.33
C TYR A 183 -6.01 27.94 6.32
N GLU A 184 -6.65 26.91 5.78
CA GLU A 184 -6.06 26.05 4.76
C GLU A 184 -6.82 26.19 3.43
N ASP A 185 -6.28 27.02 2.53
CA ASP A 185 -6.74 27.14 1.15
C ASP A 185 -6.18 26.01 0.27
N MET A 186 -6.58 25.96 -1.00
CA MET A 186 -6.12 24.95 -1.95
C MET A 186 -4.60 24.92 -2.05
N GLY A 187 -3.94 26.06 -2.14
CA GLY A 187 -2.48 26.14 -2.25
C GLY A 187 -1.78 25.60 -1.00
N SER A 188 -2.33 25.89 0.19
CA SER A 188 -1.84 25.37 1.47
C SER A 188 -2.04 23.85 1.56
N PHE A 189 -3.22 23.35 1.16
CA PHE A 189 -3.50 21.91 1.15
C PHE A 189 -2.58 21.15 0.19
N ILE A 190 -2.31 21.70 -1.02
CA ILE A 190 -1.35 21.14 -1.98
C ILE A 190 0.04 21.01 -1.34
N ARG A 191 0.50 22.03 -0.59
CA ARG A 191 1.78 21.94 0.13
C ARG A 191 1.74 20.83 1.19
N SER A 192 0.70 20.79 2.02
CA SER A 192 0.52 19.74 3.04
C SER A 192 0.53 18.35 2.42
N PHE A 193 -0.17 18.18 1.29
CA PHE A 193 -0.18 16.90 0.54
C PHE A 193 1.23 16.51 0.09
N ASN A 194 1.94 17.40 -0.59
CA ASN A 194 3.28 17.12 -1.11
C ASN A 194 4.30 16.86 0.00
N ASP A 195 4.20 17.58 1.12
CA ASP A 195 5.02 17.37 2.31
C ASP A 195 4.84 15.96 2.87
N VAL A 196 3.59 15.52 3.05
CA VAL A 196 3.26 14.20 3.60
C VAL A 196 3.60 13.10 2.60
N TYR A 197 3.29 13.29 1.32
CA TYR A 197 3.65 12.35 0.26
C TYR A 197 5.17 12.12 0.19
N SER A 198 5.98 13.17 0.43
CA SER A 198 7.45 13.07 0.44
C SER A 198 8.00 12.14 1.54
N MET A 199 7.23 11.88 2.59
CA MET A 199 7.58 10.93 3.66
C MET A 199 7.36 9.48 3.26
N ARG A 200 6.74 9.21 2.09
CA ARG A 200 6.50 7.90 1.48
C ARG A 200 5.77 6.91 2.40
N PRO A 201 4.62 7.28 2.99
CA PRO A 201 3.84 6.33 3.76
C PRO A 201 3.37 5.17 2.88
N GLN A 202 3.11 4.00 3.46
CA GLN A 202 2.47 2.90 2.74
C GLN A 202 1.00 3.20 2.43
N GLN A 203 0.37 4.07 3.23
CA GLN A 203 -0.98 4.57 3.00
C GLN A 203 -1.05 6.06 3.30
N LEU A 204 -1.62 6.84 2.39
CA LEU A 204 -1.90 8.26 2.55
C LEU A 204 -3.41 8.48 2.52
N GLN A 205 -4.00 8.83 3.65
CA GLN A 205 -5.42 9.10 3.75
C GLN A 205 -5.71 10.59 3.61
N LEU A 206 -6.54 10.95 2.65
CA LEU A 206 -7.14 12.27 2.55
C LEU A 206 -8.53 12.22 3.17
N GLY A 207 -8.64 12.73 4.40
CA GLY A 207 -9.92 12.89 5.08
C GLY A 207 -10.54 14.25 4.79
N PHE A 208 -11.85 14.36 5.05
CA PHE A 208 -12.59 15.62 5.00
C PHE A 208 -13.11 15.96 6.38
N LEU A 209 -13.02 17.23 6.77
CA LEU A 209 -13.45 17.69 8.07
C LEU A 209 -14.89 17.25 8.35
N LYS A 210 -15.09 16.56 9.46
CA LYS A 210 -16.40 16.24 10.02
C LYS A 210 -16.65 17.15 11.23
N VAL A 211 -17.65 18.01 11.13
CA VAL A 211 -17.98 18.97 12.19
C VAL A 211 -18.87 18.25 13.22
N LEU A 212 -18.21 17.56 14.12
CA LEU A 212 -18.90 16.74 15.11
C LEU A 212 -19.56 17.59 16.19
N LYS A 213 -20.79 17.25 16.54
CA LYS A 213 -21.58 17.96 17.55
C LYS A 213 -20.91 17.91 18.93
N GLY A 214 -20.74 19.07 19.55
CA GLY A 214 -20.02 19.26 20.81
C GLY A 214 -18.52 19.46 20.65
N SER A 215 -17.99 19.48 19.42
CA SER A 215 -16.59 19.80 19.16
C SER A 215 -16.35 21.32 19.16
N TYR A 216 -15.10 21.74 19.42
CA TYR A 216 -14.72 23.15 19.30
C TYR A 216 -14.96 23.71 17.90
N LEU A 217 -14.74 22.96 16.84
CA LEU A 217 -14.99 23.44 15.47
C LEU A 217 -16.49 23.62 15.18
N GLU A 218 -17.39 22.88 15.85
CA GLU A 218 -18.82 23.19 15.77
C GLU A 218 -19.12 24.57 16.35
N GLU A 219 -18.58 24.88 17.55
CA GLU A 219 -18.75 26.20 18.19
C GLU A 219 -18.19 27.33 17.29
N MET A 220 -17.10 27.08 16.61
CA MET A 220 -16.39 28.07 15.77
C MET A 220 -16.85 28.06 14.30
N ALA A 221 -17.80 27.20 13.92
CA ALA A 221 -18.19 27.01 12.52
C ALA A 221 -18.61 28.33 11.84
N GLN A 222 -19.41 29.14 12.51
CA GLN A 222 -19.83 30.45 12.01
C GLN A 222 -18.63 31.41 11.85
N THR A 223 -17.71 31.43 12.81
CA THR A 223 -16.52 32.30 12.81
C THR A 223 -15.60 31.97 11.64
N TYR A 224 -15.40 30.68 11.36
CA TYR A 224 -14.57 30.18 10.26
C TYR A 224 -15.33 30.02 8.93
N GLY A 225 -16.64 30.36 8.93
CA GLY A 225 -17.48 30.21 7.74
C GLY A 225 -17.54 28.77 7.24
N ILE A 226 -17.47 27.80 8.16
CA ILE A 226 -17.58 26.39 7.85
C ILE A 226 -19.05 26.02 7.64
N VAL A 227 -19.39 25.57 6.46
CA VAL A 227 -20.70 24.99 6.14
C VAL A 227 -20.52 23.50 5.94
N TYR A 228 -21.38 22.70 6.57
CA TYR A 228 -21.28 21.26 6.58
C TYR A 228 -22.67 20.60 6.52
N GLN A 229 -22.71 19.31 6.24
CA GLN A 229 -23.94 18.54 6.21
C GLN A 229 -24.58 18.50 7.62
N ASN A 230 -25.88 18.73 7.70
CA ASN A 230 -26.62 18.73 8.96
C ASN A 230 -26.95 17.32 9.49
N CYS A 231 -26.65 16.29 8.72
CA CYS A 231 -26.80 14.87 9.06
C CYS A 231 -25.45 14.14 9.04
N PRO A 232 -25.32 13.00 9.72
CA PRO A 232 -24.09 12.22 9.65
C PRO A 232 -23.67 11.91 8.21
N PRO A 233 -22.38 12.02 7.90
CA PRO A 233 -21.22 12.19 8.78
C PRO A 233 -20.87 13.63 9.16
N TYR A 234 -21.72 14.64 8.93
CA TYR A 234 -21.47 16.07 9.22
C TYR A 234 -20.26 16.63 8.46
N GLU A 235 -20.06 16.17 7.26
CA GLU A 235 -18.91 16.50 6.43
C GLU A 235 -18.97 17.94 5.91
N VAL A 236 -17.81 18.60 5.86
CA VAL A 236 -17.65 19.95 5.32
C VAL A 236 -18.10 20.03 3.87
N LEU A 237 -18.80 21.10 3.53
CA LEU A 237 -19.18 21.45 2.16
C LEU A 237 -18.30 22.58 1.60
N TYR A 238 -18.03 23.60 2.40
CA TYR A 238 -17.09 24.68 2.10
C TYR A 238 -16.70 25.44 3.35
N THR A 239 -15.64 26.25 3.25
CA THR A 239 -15.16 27.12 4.33
C THR A 239 -14.85 28.51 3.77
N LYS A 240 -14.31 29.43 4.60
CA LYS A 240 -13.77 30.72 4.09
C LYS A 240 -12.61 30.54 3.11
N TRP A 241 -11.91 29.42 3.15
CA TRP A 241 -10.66 29.16 2.41
C TRP A 241 -10.80 28.16 1.28
N LEU A 242 -11.74 27.24 1.36
CA LEU A 242 -12.04 26.26 0.33
C LEU A 242 -13.48 26.41 -0.13
N SER A 243 -13.69 26.62 -1.42
CA SER A 243 -15.02 26.60 -2.04
C SER A 243 -15.60 25.20 -2.11
N TYR A 244 -16.89 25.08 -2.41
CA TYR A 244 -17.52 23.78 -2.66
C TYR A 244 -16.87 23.06 -3.87
N GLY A 245 -16.50 23.82 -4.90
CA GLY A 245 -15.77 23.28 -6.06
C GLY A 245 -14.43 22.70 -5.68
N ASP A 246 -13.68 23.36 -4.77
CA ASP A 246 -12.41 22.85 -4.26
C ASP A 246 -12.58 21.54 -3.47
N ILE A 247 -13.61 21.45 -2.64
CA ILE A 247 -13.92 20.21 -1.90
C ILE A 247 -14.22 19.07 -2.86
N ILE A 248 -15.02 19.30 -3.90
CA ILE A 248 -15.31 18.29 -4.94
C ILE A 248 -14.04 17.87 -5.69
N ARG A 249 -13.17 18.83 -6.02
CA ARG A 249 -11.87 18.55 -6.67
C ARG A 249 -11.00 17.68 -5.76
N LEU A 250 -10.88 18.01 -4.49
CA LEU A 250 -10.11 17.23 -3.51
C LEU A 250 -10.67 15.83 -3.31
N LYS A 251 -11.99 15.63 -3.37
CA LYS A 251 -12.60 14.28 -3.34
C LYS A 251 -12.22 13.43 -4.55
N ARG A 252 -12.13 14.03 -5.72
CA ARG A 252 -11.65 13.33 -6.91
C ARG A 252 -10.18 12.94 -6.80
N VAL A 253 -9.35 13.84 -6.26
CA VAL A 253 -7.93 13.56 -5.98
C VAL A 253 -7.80 12.44 -4.94
N GLU A 254 -8.60 12.47 -3.88
CA GLU A 254 -8.63 11.41 -2.85
C GLU A 254 -8.92 10.04 -3.49
N GLU A 255 -9.91 9.93 -4.35
CA GLU A 255 -10.22 8.68 -5.06
C GLU A 255 -9.04 8.22 -5.93
N MET A 256 -8.32 9.14 -6.60
CA MET A 256 -7.11 8.77 -7.36
C MET A 256 -6.00 8.25 -6.45
N VAL A 257 -5.81 8.85 -5.28
CA VAL A 257 -4.82 8.37 -4.29
C VAL A 257 -5.21 6.97 -3.79
N GLU A 258 -6.49 6.72 -3.49
CA GLU A 258 -6.97 5.40 -3.09
C GLU A 258 -6.74 4.33 -4.18
N LEU A 259 -7.05 4.66 -5.44
CA LEU A 259 -6.96 3.72 -6.54
C LEU A 259 -5.53 3.45 -7.02
N TYR A 260 -4.64 4.46 -6.97
CA TYR A 260 -3.32 4.41 -7.61
C TYR A 260 -2.14 4.48 -6.66
N TYR A 261 -2.33 4.96 -5.42
CA TYR A 261 -1.30 4.94 -4.39
C TYR A 261 -1.60 3.87 -3.33
N ASN A 262 -2.70 4.01 -2.59
CA ASN A 262 -3.05 3.16 -1.46
C ASN A 262 -3.32 1.69 -1.85
N SER A 263 -3.73 1.45 -3.09
CA SER A 263 -3.91 0.08 -3.61
C SER A 263 -2.61 -0.74 -3.68
N ASN A 264 -1.45 -0.08 -3.65
CA ASN A 264 -0.13 -0.68 -3.88
C ASN A 264 -0.01 -1.46 -5.20
N GLN A 265 -0.87 -1.16 -6.21
CA GLN A 265 -0.82 -1.81 -7.52
C GLN A 265 0.24 -1.23 -8.44
N PHE A 266 0.67 0.02 -8.23
CA PHE A 266 1.47 0.81 -9.18
C PHE A 266 2.73 1.36 -8.54
N THR A 267 3.42 0.52 -7.75
CA THR A 267 4.57 0.94 -6.92
C THR A 267 5.82 1.31 -7.72
N HIS A 268 5.92 0.90 -8.99
CA HIS A 268 7.03 1.21 -9.89
C HIS A 268 6.62 2.21 -10.97
N LEU A 269 5.43 2.06 -11.57
CA LEU A 269 4.96 2.95 -12.63
C LEU A 269 4.71 4.37 -12.10
N ILE A 270 3.94 4.53 -11.01
CA ILE A 270 3.56 5.85 -10.47
C ILE A 270 4.77 6.73 -10.14
N PRO A 271 5.82 6.27 -9.44
CA PRO A 271 6.97 7.11 -9.13
C PRO A 271 7.73 7.61 -10.37
N VAL A 272 7.75 6.85 -11.45
CA VAL A 272 8.38 7.26 -12.70
C VAL A 272 7.52 8.25 -13.46
N LEU A 273 6.23 7.95 -13.65
CA LEU A 273 5.27 8.84 -14.31
C LEU A 273 5.13 10.17 -13.56
N GLN A 274 5.06 10.14 -12.23
CA GLN A 274 4.95 11.32 -11.37
C GLN A 274 6.10 12.32 -11.58
N SER A 275 7.29 11.85 -11.96
CA SER A 275 8.45 12.71 -12.24
C SER A 275 8.27 13.66 -13.43
N ARG A 276 7.24 13.46 -14.24
CA ARG A 276 6.88 14.31 -15.39
C ARG A 276 5.99 15.50 -15.00
N PHE A 277 5.52 15.52 -13.77
CA PHE A 277 4.67 16.58 -13.23
C PHE A 277 5.43 17.47 -12.27
N GLU A 278 4.94 18.70 -12.07
CA GLU A 278 5.54 19.67 -11.16
C GLU A 278 5.71 19.13 -9.72
N ASN A 279 4.69 18.40 -9.27
CA ASN A 279 4.66 17.77 -7.94
C ASN A 279 3.65 16.61 -7.92
N PRO A 280 3.67 15.76 -6.87
CA PRO A 280 2.75 14.63 -6.76
C PRO A 280 1.28 15.01 -6.85
N PHE A 281 0.85 16.08 -6.16
CA PHE A 281 -0.54 16.54 -6.20
C PHE A 281 -1.00 16.83 -7.64
N ALA A 282 -0.16 17.53 -8.43
CA ALA A 282 -0.49 17.88 -9.80
C ALA A 282 -0.75 16.67 -10.69
N MET A 283 -0.04 15.56 -10.49
CA MET A 283 -0.29 14.32 -11.21
C MET A 283 -1.66 13.73 -10.85
N TYR A 284 -1.98 13.59 -9.55
CA TYR A 284 -3.27 13.02 -9.13
C TYR A 284 -4.45 13.91 -9.52
N ASP A 285 -4.27 15.23 -9.50
CA ASP A 285 -5.28 16.18 -9.92
C ASP A 285 -5.58 16.08 -11.42
N LYS A 286 -4.56 16.01 -12.28
CA LYS A 286 -4.73 15.75 -13.71
C LYS A 286 -5.32 14.36 -14.01
N LEU A 287 -4.93 13.35 -13.25
CA LEU A 287 -5.52 12.02 -13.36
C LEU A 287 -7.01 12.04 -12.97
N ALA A 288 -7.39 12.85 -11.99
CA ALA A 288 -8.78 13.06 -11.60
C ALA A 288 -9.58 13.76 -12.71
N ASP A 289 -9.01 14.75 -13.39
CA ASP A 289 -9.63 15.39 -14.55
C ASP A 289 -9.81 14.39 -15.71
N PHE A 290 -8.78 13.58 -16.01
CA PHE A 290 -8.87 12.49 -16.99
C PHE A 290 -10.00 11.49 -16.66
N TYR A 291 -10.11 11.08 -15.39
CA TYR A 291 -11.20 10.23 -14.92
C TYR A 291 -12.58 10.86 -15.12
N HIS A 292 -12.67 12.16 -14.86
CA HIS A 292 -13.93 12.91 -15.07
C HIS A 292 -14.31 12.97 -16.53
N GLU A 293 -13.40 13.29 -17.43
CA GLU A 293 -13.60 13.37 -18.86
C GLU A 293 -14.02 12.02 -19.46
N LYS A 294 -13.45 10.92 -18.98
CA LYS A 294 -13.77 9.55 -19.41
C LYS A 294 -15.02 8.97 -18.74
N GLY A 295 -15.61 9.67 -17.76
CA GLY A 295 -16.79 9.19 -17.02
C GLY A 295 -16.49 8.06 -16.03
N TYR A 296 -15.24 7.84 -15.66
CA TYR A 296 -14.80 6.73 -14.79
C TYR A 296 -15.21 6.88 -13.33
N PHE A 297 -15.62 8.06 -12.88
CA PHE A 297 -16.26 8.22 -11.57
C PHE A 297 -17.68 7.68 -11.51
N VAL A 298 -18.35 7.53 -12.67
CA VAL A 298 -19.69 6.93 -12.78
C VAL A 298 -19.58 5.43 -13.02
N HIS A 299 -18.62 5.01 -13.83
CA HIS A 299 -18.36 3.63 -14.20
C HIS A 299 -16.93 3.26 -13.81
N THR A 300 -16.72 3.02 -12.51
CA THR A 300 -15.39 2.76 -11.93
C THR A 300 -14.70 1.59 -12.62
N PRO A 301 -13.49 1.78 -13.16
CA PRO A 301 -12.73 0.73 -13.81
C PRO A 301 -12.43 -0.44 -12.86
N ALA A 302 -12.64 -1.66 -13.35
CA ALA A 302 -12.25 -2.87 -12.63
C ALA A 302 -10.74 -2.86 -12.33
N ARG A 303 -10.33 -3.50 -11.22
CA ARG A 303 -8.94 -3.50 -10.74
C ARG A 303 -7.93 -3.84 -11.85
N ALA A 304 -8.16 -4.88 -12.64
CA ALA A 304 -7.28 -5.25 -13.74
C ALA A 304 -7.26 -4.21 -14.89
N TYR A 305 -8.35 -3.49 -15.11
CA TYR A 305 -8.46 -2.47 -16.16
C TYR A 305 -7.77 -1.16 -15.79
N ARG A 306 -7.50 -0.90 -14.51
CA ARG A 306 -6.82 0.32 -14.04
C ARG A 306 -5.41 0.48 -14.62
N TYR A 307 -4.71 -0.62 -14.93
CA TYR A 307 -3.43 -0.59 -15.64
C TYR A 307 -3.57 0.03 -17.03
N GLN A 308 -4.58 -0.38 -17.78
CA GLN A 308 -4.88 0.19 -19.09
C GLN A 308 -5.24 1.68 -19.02
N VAL A 309 -6.09 2.05 -18.05
CA VAL A 309 -6.48 3.45 -17.82
C VAL A 309 -5.27 4.32 -17.49
N LEU A 310 -4.35 3.84 -16.64
CA LEU A 310 -3.14 4.58 -16.30
C LEU A 310 -2.19 4.72 -17.49
N LEU A 311 -2.10 3.70 -18.35
CA LEU A 311 -1.33 3.78 -19.59
C LEU A 311 -1.95 4.74 -20.62
N GLU A 312 -3.29 4.82 -20.72
CA GLU A 312 -3.97 5.80 -21.54
C GLU A 312 -3.72 7.24 -21.06
N PHE A 313 -3.74 7.45 -19.75
CA PHE A 313 -3.35 8.71 -19.13
C PHE A 313 -1.88 9.05 -19.40
N ALA A 314 -0.98 8.10 -19.21
CA ALA A 314 0.45 8.27 -19.49
C ALA A 314 0.72 8.59 -20.98
N GLN A 315 -0.01 7.95 -21.91
CA GLN A 315 0.08 8.23 -23.35
C GLN A 315 -0.31 9.68 -23.69
N GLN A 316 -1.27 10.25 -22.95
CA GLN A 316 -1.70 11.64 -23.14
C GLN A 316 -0.66 12.63 -22.56
N GLU A 317 -0.11 12.35 -21.39
CA GLU A 317 0.75 13.28 -20.65
C GLU A 317 2.24 13.17 -21.01
N ASP A 318 2.72 11.99 -21.37
CA ASP A 318 4.13 11.71 -21.70
C ASP A 318 4.26 10.55 -22.70
N PRO A 319 3.94 10.76 -23.98
CA PRO A 319 4.00 9.71 -25.01
C PRO A 319 5.39 9.13 -25.20
N ASP A 320 6.46 9.90 -24.94
CA ASP A 320 7.84 9.46 -25.15
C ASP A 320 8.29 8.41 -24.13
N GLY A 321 7.66 8.35 -22.95
CA GLY A 321 7.95 7.37 -21.91
C GLY A 321 7.22 6.03 -22.05
N MET A 322 6.36 5.86 -23.06
CA MET A 322 5.39 4.76 -23.13
C MET A 322 5.98 3.36 -23.14
N GLU A 323 7.15 3.16 -23.71
CA GLU A 323 7.82 1.84 -23.69
C GLU A 323 8.12 1.41 -22.26
N LEU A 324 8.78 2.29 -21.51
CA LEU A 324 9.06 2.05 -20.10
C LEU A 324 7.77 1.91 -19.27
N TYR A 325 6.76 2.76 -19.48
CA TYR A 325 5.51 2.69 -18.71
C TYR A 325 4.75 1.38 -18.91
N ARG A 326 4.72 0.83 -20.12
CA ARG A 326 4.11 -0.48 -20.39
C ARG A 326 4.83 -1.60 -19.64
N GLU A 327 6.15 -1.61 -19.65
CA GLU A 327 6.92 -2.62 -18.94
C GLU A 327 6.80 -2.48 -17.42
N LEU A 328 6.77 -1.26 -16.88
CA LEU A 328 6.50 -1.03 -15.47
C LEU A 328 5.08 -1.46 -15.06
N ALA A 329 4.08 -1.26 -15.93
CA ALA A 329 2.73 -1.75 -15.68
C ALA A 329 2.67 -3.29 -15.64
N VAL A 330 3.42 -3.96 -16.52
CA VAL A 330 3.55 -5.43 -16.51
C VAL A 330 4.26 -5.90 -15.25
N TYR A 331 5.34 -5.24 -14.87
CA TYR A 331 6.08 -5.55 -13.65
C TYR A 331 5.22 -5.39 -12.39
N ASP A 332 4.54 -4.26 -12.24
CA ASP A 332 3.62 -4.00 -11.13
C ASP A 332 2.46 -5.00 -11.10
N LEU A 333 1.94 -5.43 -12.25
CA LEU A 333 0.89 -6.45 -12.32
C LEU A 333 1.38 -7.77 -11.76
N TYR A 334 2.52 -8.27 -12.25
CA TYR A 334 3.06 -9.57 -11.82
C TYR A 334 3.65 -9.53 -10.41
N LEU A 335 4.06 -8.39 -9.89
CA LEU A 335 4.36 -8.27 -8.46
C LEU A 335 3.13 -8.58 -7.58
N ARG A 336 1.93 -8.21 -8.03
CA ARG A 336 0.70 -8.37 -7.25
C ARG A 336 -0.04 -9.65 -7.51
N GLU A 337 -0.06 -10.11 -8.76
CA GLU A 337 -0.98 -11.16 -9.19
C GLU A 337 -0.29 -12.16 -10.14
N ASN A 338 -0.49 -13.46 -9.89
CA ASN A 338 -0.22 -14.48 -10.89
C ASN A 338 -1.38 -14.47 -11.91
N ALA A 339 -1.33 -13.51 -12.84
CA ALA A 339 -2.40 -13.31 -13.81
C ALA A 339 -2.54 -14.53 -14.72
N LYS A 340 -3.77 -15.07 -14.83
CA LYS A 340 -4.07 -16.24 -15.66
C LYS A 340 -3.96 -15.98 -17.16
N SER A 341 -4.16 -14.73 -17.57
CA SER A 341 -4.07 -14.30 -18.96
C SER A 341 -3.06 -13.15 -19.07
N ARG A 342 -2.26 -13.21 -20.11
CA ARG A 342 -1.29 -12.15 -20.40
C ARG A 342 -2.02 -10.84 -20.72
N PRO A 343 -1.64 -9.69 -20.13
CA PRO A 343 -2.27 -8.42 -20.43
C PRO A 343 -1.96 -7.98 -21.86
N ALA A 344 -2.93 -7.32 -22.52
CA ALA A 344 -2.81 -6.88 -23.91
C ALA A 344 -1.69 -5.84 -24.13
N PHE A 345 -1.29 -5.12 -23.06
CA PHE A 345 -0.22 -4.13 -23.11
C PHE A 345 1.18 -4.72 -22.90
N ALA A 346 1.30 -6.01 -22.57
CA ALA A 346 2.60 -6.69 -22.42
C ALA A 346 3.25 -6.96 -23.80
N LEU A 347 4.57 -7.00 -23.82
CA LEU A 347 5.36 -7.35 -25.01
C LEU A 347 5.06 -8.80 -25.45
N ASP A 348 5.35 -9.13 -26.72
CA ASP A 348 5.18 -10.49 -27.21
C ASP A 348 6.22 -11.43 -26.56
N GLU A 349 5.74 -12.48 -25.91
CA GLU A 349 6.57 -13.48 -25.22
C GLU A 349 7.07 -14.59 -26.18
N LYS A 350 6.46 -14.72 -27.38
CA LYS A 350 6.77 -15.81 -28.30
C LYS A 350 8.29 -15.98 -28.60
N PRO A 351 9.08 -14.90 -28.74
CA PRO A 351 10.52 -15.03 -28.98
C PRO A 351 11.28 -15.74 -27.86
N TYR A 352 10.75 -15.77 -26.65
CA TYR A 352 11.38 -16.34 -25.44
C TYR A 352 10.76 -17.63 -24.97
N HIS A 353 9.73 -18.13 -25.66
CA HIS A 353 8.95 -19.27 -25.22
C HIS A 353 9.83 -20.50 -24.94
N ASP A 354 10.70 -20.88 -25.86
CA ASP A 354 11.57 -22.04 -25.73
C ASP A 354 12.57 -21.89 -24.59
N GLN A 355 13.16 -20.71 -24.43
CA GLN A 355 14.07 -20.38 -23.34
C GLN A 355 13.38 -20.44 -21.96
N ILE A 356 12.12 -19.97 -21.89
CA ILE A 356 11.31 -20.03 -20.66
C ILE A 356 11.00 -21.48 -20.30
N VAL A 357 10.65 -22.32 -21.29
CA VAL A 357 10.40 -23.77 -21.07
C VAL A 357 11.66 -24.46 -20.56
N GLU A 358 12.82 -24.18 -21.20
CA GLU A 358 14.11 -24.75 -20.81
C GLU A 358 14.52 -24.29 -19.40
N PHE A 359 14.36 -23.01 -19.07
CA PHE A 359 14.57 -22.49 -17.72
C PHE A 359 13.84 -23.30 -16.65
N TYR A 360 12.53 -23.56 -16.83
CA TYR A 360 11.78 -24.35 -15.87
C TYR A 360 12.19 -25.83 -15.80
N GLN A 361 12.68 -26.40 -16.90
CA GLN A 361 13.25 -27.76 -16.91
C GLN A 361 14.58 -27.85 -16.16
N GLU A 362 15.39 -26.80 -16.24
CA GLU A 362 16.63 -26.68 -15.46
C GLU A 362 16.34 -26.44 -13.98
N GLU A 363 15.38 -25.56 -13.67
CA GLU A 363 14.95 -25.33 -12.30
C GLU A 363 14.34 -26.57 -11.62
N GLU A 364 13.66 -27.44 -12.37
CA GLU A 364 13.22 -28.73 -11.85
C GLU A 364 14.39 -29.58 -11.34
N LYS A 365 15.56 -29.47 -11.95
CA LYS A 365 16.76 -30.25 -11.60
C LYS A 365 17.62 -29.55 -10.56
N ASN A 366 17.86 -28.27 -10.74
CA ASN A 366 18.92 -27.53 -10.06
C ASN A 366 18.42 -26.72 -8.85
N ARG A 367 17.15 -26.28 -8.85
CA ARG A 367 16.54 -25.44 -7.79
C ARG A 367 17.34 -24.20 -7.43
N THR A 368 17.94 -23.55 -8.42
CA THR A 368 18.83 -22.40 -8.23
C THR A 368 18.06 -21.19 -7.70
N TYR A 369 16.89 -20.92 -8.27
CA TYR A 369 16.06 -19.74 -7.95
C TYR A 369 14.82 -20.09 -7.13
N LEU A 370 14.40 -21.36 -7.12
CA LEU A 370 13.20 -21.86 -6.45
C LEU A 370 13.53 -22.94 -5.40
N PRO A 371 14.35 -22.64 -4.36
CA PRO A 371 14.56 -23.56 -3.24
C PRO A 371 13.24 -23.73 -2.48
N GLY A 372 12.95 -24.93 -2.01
CA GLY A 372 11.69 -25.27 -1.31
C GLY A 372 10.57 -25.75 -2.23
N TYR A 373 10.87 -25.94 -3.52
CA TYR A 373 9.93 -26.48 -4.51
C TYR A 373 10.33 -27.89 -5.01
N GLU A 374 11.07 -28.65 -4.20
CA GLU A 374 11.68 -29.93 -4.58
C GLU A 374 10.67 -30.97 -5.08
N GLU A 375 9.43 -30.92 -4.59
CA GLU A 375 8.36 -31.85 -4.96
C GLU A 375 7.65 -31.51 -6.28
N TYR A 376 7.96 -30.37 -6.92
CA TYR A 376 7.21 -29.88 -8.08
C TYR A 376 7.99 -30.03 -9.38
N HIS A 377 7.30 -30.48 -10.43
CA HIS A 377 7.83 -30.59 -11.80
C HIS A 377 7.76 -29.25 -12.55
N ALA A 378 8.52 -29.08 -13.63
CA ALA A 378 8.63 -27.87 -14.43
C ALA A 378 7.28 -27.20 -14.77
N LYS A 379 6.28 -27.98 -15.21
CA LYS A 379 4.92 -27.47 -15.51
C LYS A 379 4.17 -26.95 -14.27
N GLN A 380 4.45 -27.50 -13.11
CA GLN A 380 3.84 -27.03 -11.85
C GLN A 380 4.55 -25.74 -11.40
N LEU A 381 5.88 -25.68 -11.47
CA LEU A 381 6.67 -24.47 -11.21
C LEU A 381 6.16 -23.32 -12.06
N GLN A 382 5.97 -23.51 -13.38
CA GLN A 382 5.45 -22.50 -14.29
C GLN A 382 4.02 -22.01 -13.94
N ARG A 383 3.20 -22.85 -13.28
CA ARG A 383 1.86 -22.44 -12.81
C ARG A 383 1.89 -21.69 -11.48
N MET A 384 2.89 -21.95 -10.66
CA MET A 384 3.04 -21.42 -9.31
C MET A 384 3.86 -20.13 -9.27
N THR A 385 4.62 -19.85 -10.32
CA THR A 385 5.48 -18.69 -10.51
C THR A 385 5.17 -18.05 -11.85
N HIS A 386 5.80 -16.92 -12.15
CA HIS A 386 5.76 -16.30 -13.48
C HIS A 386 7.17 -15.84 -13.86
N LEU A 387 7.55 -16.03 -15.12
CA LEU A 387 8.80 -15.56 -15.68
C LEU A 387 8.50 -14.58 -16.82
N GLU A 388 8.98 -13.36 -16.70
CA GLU A 388 8.77 -12.30 -17.69
C GLU A 388 10.10 -11.72 -18.16
N VAL A 389 10.17 -11.38 -19.46
CA VAL A 389 11.35 -10.76 -20.06
C VAL A 389 11.07 -9.29 -20.36
N PHE A 390 11.91 -8.42 -19.83
CA PHE A 390 11.82 -6.98 -19.96
C PHE A 390 12.96 -6.43 -20.81
N SER A 391 12.68 -5.42 -21.62
CA SER A 391 13.71 -4.64 -22.30
C SER A 391 14.34 -3.63 -21.36
N TRP A 392 13.55 -3.02 -20.48
CA TRP A 392 14.02 -2.10 -19.45
C TRP A 392 14.39 -2.82 -18.14
N PRO A 393 15.38 -2.32 -17.37
CA PRO A 393 15.73 -2.87 -16.07
C PRO A 393 14.71 -2.42 -15.00
N VAL A 394 13.46 -2.88 -15.13
CA VAL A 394 12.29 -2.42 -14.35
C VAL A 394 12.41 -2.60 -12.84
N GLN A 395 13.30 -3.50 -12.37
CA GLN A 395 13.62 -3.72 -10.97
C GLN A 395 14.49 -2.61 -10.34
N LYS A 396 15.05 -1.70 -11.16
CA LYS A 396 15.84 -0.58 -10.66
C LYS A 396 14.96 0.44 -9.95
N LYS A 397 15.59 1.27 -9.11
CA LYS A 397 14.90 2.35 -8.41
C LYS A 397 14.39 3.40 -9.42
N ALA A 398 13.23 3.98 -9.11
CA ALA A 398 12.57 4.96 -10.00
C ALA A 398 13.52 6.09 -10.45
N TRP A 399 14.39 6.62 -9.56
CA TRP A 399 15.33 7.69 -9.93
C TRP A 399 16.37 7.26 -10.98
N GLU A 400 16.77 5.99 -11.02
CA GLU A 400 17.66 5.45 -12.04
C GLU A 400 16.96 5.38 -13.40
N LEU A 401 15.72 4.84 -13.41
CA LEU A 401 14.91 4.76 -14.63
C LEU A 401 14.57 6.14 -15.19
N ILE A 402 14.22 7.10 -14.31
CA ILE A 402 14.01 8.51 -14.69
C ILE A 402 15.27 9.11 -15.32
N SER A 403 16.44 8.79 -14.77
CA SER A 403 17.72 9.27 -15.28
C SER A 403 18.02 8.68 -16.67
N MET A 404 17.77 7.40 -16.88
CA MET A 404 17.91 6.73 -18.18
C MET A 404 16.97 7.35 -19.23
N LEU A 405 15.69 7.50 -18.88
CA LEU A 405 14.66 8.10 -19.74
C LEU A 405 15.05 9.53 -20.16
N LYS A 406 15.55 10.36 -19.23
CA LYS A 406 16.00 11.73 -19.52
C LYS A 406 17.23 11.80 -20.44
N ARG A 407 18.09 10.77 -20.43
CA ARG A 407 19.26 10.70 -21.31
C ARG A 407 18.93 10.08 -22.68
N GLY A 408 17.70 9.60 -22.89
CA GLY A 408 17.32 8.88 -24.11
C GLY A 408 18.10 7.57 -24.26
N GLU A 409 18.43 6.91 -23.15
CA GLU A 409 19.14 5.64 -23.17
C GLU A 409 18.16 4.50 -23.44
N ASP A 410 18.39 3.78 -24.53
CA ASP A 410 17.73 2.50 -24.77
C ASP A 410 18.50 1.39 -24.03
N PRO A 411 17.83 0.51 -23.31
CA PRO A 411 18.50 -0.59 -22.62
C PRO A 411 19.11 -1.57 -23.63
N GLU A 412 20.43 -1.79 -23.55
CA GLU A 412 21.18 -2.70 -24.45
C GLU A 412 20.93 -4.18 -24.14
N THR A 413 20.55 -4.50 -22.89
CA THR A 413 20.42 -5.88 -22.40
C THR A 413 19.02 -6.12 -21.81
N LYS A 414 18.40 -7.21 -22.26
CA LYS A 414 17.12 -7.66 -21.70
C LYS A 414 17.32 -8.32 -20.35
N THR A 415 16.31 -8.17 -19.49
CA THR A 415 16.31 -8.71 -18.13
C THR A 415 15.15 -9.68 -17.97
N ALA A 416 15.43 -10.93 -17.60
CA ALA A 416 14.41 -11.88 -17.23
C ALA A 416 14.19 -11.86 -15.71
N ILE A 417 12.92 -11.79 -15.28
CA ILE A 417 12.56 -11.69 -13.88
C ILE A 417 11.56 -12.79 -13.55
N LEU A 418 11.92 -13.60 -12.55
CA LEU A 418 11.07 -14.63 -11.96
C LEU A 418 10.29 -14.04 -10.78
N PHE A 419 8.97 -14.29 -10.76
CA PHE A 419 8.04 -13.89 -9.70
C PHE A 419 7.58 -15.13 -8.94
N ASP A 420 7.89 -15.21 -7.63
CA ASP A 420 7.49 -16.30 -6.74
C ASP A 420 6.33 -15.85 -5.85
N TYR A 421 5.17 -16.48 -6.00
CA TYR A 421 3.94 -16.13 -5.28
C TYR A 421 3.73 -16.89 -3.98
N GLN A 422 4.52 -17.91 -3.67
CA GLN A 422 4.43 -18.61 -2.37
C GLN A 422 5.19 -17.84 -1.27
N ASN A 423 6.27 -17.17 -1.64
CA ASN A 423 7.13 -16.41 -0.74
C ASN A 423 6.92 -14.91 -0.92
N ARG A 424 5.75 -14.40 -0.51
CA ARG A 424 5.41 -12.99 -0.63
C ARG A 424 6.10 -12.14 0.44
N ASP A 425 6.39 -10.89 0.09
CA ASP A 425 6.82 -9.88 1.05
C ASP A 425 5.73 -9.63 2.09
N ARG A 426 6.09 -9.67 3.38
CA ARG A 426 5.12 -9.60 4.49
C ARG A 426 4.53 -8.20 4.72
N LEU A 427 5.18 -7.15 4.22
CA LEU A 427 4.72 -5.78 4.40
C LEU A 427 3.84 -5.33 3.22
N THR A 428 4.22 -5.69 2.00
CA THR A 428 3.56 -5.25 0.77
C THR A 428 2.67 -6.31 0.14
N ASP A 429 2.81 -7.58 0.52
CA ASP A 429 2.18 -8.74 -0.13
C ASP A 429 2.60 -8.91 -1.60
N ASN A 430 3.72 -8.34 -2.00
CA ASN A 430 4.29 -8.51 -3.33
C ASN A 430 4.95 -9.88 -3.49
N ALA A 431 4.92 -10.43 -4.70
CA ALA A 431 5.71 -11.61 -5.06
C ALA A 431 7.20 -11.34 -4.81
N ARG A 432 7.91 -12.35 -4.32
CA ARG A 432 9.38 -12.31 -4.29
C ARG A 432 9.89 -12.37 -5.72
N THR A 433 10.87 -11.54 -6.06
CA THR A 433 11.44 -11.50 -7.41
C THR A 433 12.91 -11.91 -7.41
N ALA A 434 13.35 -12.52 -8.51
CA ALA A 434 14.74 -12.78 -8.79
C ALA A 434 15.05 -12.43 -10.24
N VAL A 435 16.17 -11.76 -10.51
CA VAL A 435 16.72 -11.65 -11.87
C VAL A 435 17.36 -12.97 -12.20
N VAL A 436 17.00 -13.54 -13.35
CA VAL A 436 17.46 -14.85 -13.77
C VAL A 436 18.16 -14.77 -15.13
N GLU A 437 19.08 -15.69 -15.37
CA GLU A 437 19.70 -15.90 -16.68
C GLU A 437 18.86 -16.89 -17.48
N LEU A 438 18.48 -16.52 -18.71
CA LEU A 438 17.81 -17.46 -19.61
C LEU A 438 18.87 -18.26 -20.36
N PRO A 439 18.60 -19.58 -20.62
CA PRO A 439 19.45 -20.39 -21.47
C PRO A 439 19.69 -19.73 -22.83
N THR A 440 20.92 -19.76 -23.30
CA THR A 440 21.25 -19.18 -24.62
C THR A 440 20.72 -20.10 -25.73
N ALA A 441 20.29 -19.53 -26.86
CA ALA A 441 19.81 -20.32 -28.01
C ALA A 441 20.85 -21.33 -28.57
N ALA A 442 22.12 -21.19 -28.14
CA ALA A 442 23.19 -22.11 -28.49
C ALA A 442 23.23 -23.38 -27.61
N ASP A 443 22.61 -23.36 -26.44
CA ASP A 443 22.57 -24.47 -25.46
C ASP A 443 21.34 -25.37 -25.64
N ALA A 444 20.42 -24.99 -26.54
CA ALA A 444 19.23 -25.78 -26.86
C ALA A 444 19.63 -27.07 -27.58
N LYS A 445 19.59 -28.22 -26.87
CA LYS A 445 19.70 -29.52 -27.52
C LYS A 445 18.59 -29.65 -28.54
N PRO A 446 18.88 -30.12 -29.79
CA PRO A 446 17.85 -30.33 -30.81
C PRO A 446 16.81 -31.30 -30.24
N THR A 447 15.57 -30.88 -30.10
CA THR A 447 14.44 -31.72 -29.80
C THR A 447 14.36 -32.82 -30.85
N ALA A 448 14.49 -34.11 -30.45
CA ALA A 448 14.33 -35.24 -31.28
C ALA A 448 12.94 -35.26 -31.92
N GLY A 449 12.79 -34.74 -33.14
CA GLY A 449 11.48 -34.57 -33.79
C GLY A 449 11.52 -33.94 -35.17
N GLN A 450 12.70 -33.85 -35.81
CA GLN A 450 12.80 -33.60 -37.25
C GLN A 450 13.51 -34.79 -37.89
N ALA A 451 12.79 -35.89 -38.13
CA ALA A 451 13.16 -36.86 -39.16
C ALA A 451 13.11 -36.13 -40.50
N THR A 452 14.30 -35.84 -41.03
CA THR A 452 14.46 -35.24 -42.33
C THR A 452 13.84 -36.13 -43.39
N ALA A 453 13.03 -35.57 -44.28
CA ALA A 453 12.47 -36.17 -45.48
C ALA A 453 13.57 -36.46 -46.54
N ALA A 454 14.56 -37.25 -46.19
CA ALA A 454 15.67 -37.65 -47.06
C ALA A 454 15.77 -39.17 -47.32
N ASP A 455 14.92 -40.02 -46.66
CA ASP A 455 14.95 -41.46 -46.86
C ASP A 455 13.73 -42.07 -47.57
N ALA A 456 12.96 -41.28 -48.35
CA ALA A 456 11.77 -41.76 -49.07
C ALA A 456 11.97 -41.90 -50.61
N GLU A 457 13.22 -41.81 -51.15
CA GLU A 457 13.46 -41.94 -52.60
C GLU A 457 14.30 -43.14 -53.02
N ALA A 458 14.47 -44.16 -52.21
CA ALA A 458 15.31 -45.34 -52.55
C ALA A 458 14.53 -46.70 -52.62
N VAL A 459 13.21 -46.74 -52.76
CA VAL A 459 12.45 -48.01 -52.99
C VAL A 459 11.34 -47.77 -54.03
N ALA A 460 11.69 -47.45 -55.26
CA ALA A 460 10.72 -47.49 -56.37
C ALA A 460 11.41 -47.72 -57.74
N THR A 461 12.22 -48.76 -57.84
CA THR A 461 12.60 -49.32 -59.15
C THR A 461 12.99 -50.77 -58.96
N THR A 462 12.04 -51.70 -59.00
CA THR A 462 12.15 -53.05 -59.60
C THR A 462 10.80 -53.76 -59.43
N GLY A 463 10.16 -54.12 -60.54
CA GLY A 463 9.02 -55.03 -60.51
C GLY A 463 7.93 -54.77 -61.52
N LYS A 464 8.29 -54.67 -62.83
CA LYS A 464 7.33 -55.04 -63.89
C LYS A 464 7.41 -56.51 -64.13
N GLY A 465 6.30 -57.17 -64.16
CA GLY A 465 6.25 -58.54 -64.70
C GLY A 465 4.94 -59.25 -64.46
N ALA A 466 4.08 -59.25 -65.49
CA ALA A 466 3.23 -60.34 -66.00
C ALA A 466 1.92 -60.72 -65.32
N ALA A 467 0.88 -60.55 -66.12
CA ALA A 467 -0.23 -61.50 -66.44
C ALA A 467 -1.19 -61.84 -65.26
N ASP A 468 -2.42 -61.70 -65.41
CA ASP A 468 -3.58 -61.89 -66.32
C ASP A 468 -4.78 -61.05 -65.82
#